data_2d1665a64677a06af13f6775ddc46d4e
#
_entry.id   2d1665a64677a06af13f6775ddc46d4e
#
_cell.length_a   1.000
_cell.length_b   1.000
_cell.length_c   1.000
_cell.angle_alpha   90.00
_cell.angle_beta   90.00
_cell.angle_gamma   90.00
#
_symmetry.space_group_name_H-M   'P 1'
#
loop_
_entity.id
_entity.type
_entity.pdbx_description
1 polymer ?
#
loop_
_entity_poly.entity_id
_entity_poly.type
_entity_poly.pdbx_seq_one_letter_code
_entity_poly.pdbx_strand_id
1 'polypeptide(L)'
;MDPGKFSYKNMEQADLQTALECRNGNLKKFGELYEKYVDKIYSFVYYKTFHKEIAEDIVSQTFIQALEKIRTFNEKKGSFKSWLYRIARNLVIDYYRSKKTDIDIDQIRDLHAESDTARSADTNIEIEKLSEYLKILNRREREIIIMRLWDGLSYGEISRILGKSAAGCKMMFARVVAKIRADIAVITTIIFIQLLN
;
A
#
# COMPACT_ATOMS: atom_id res chain seq x y z
N MET A 1 28.17 -0.04 -10.45
CA MET A 1 26.82 0.11 -11.02
C MET A 1 25.90 -0.88 -10.32
N ASP A 2 24.83 -0.43 -9.68
CA ASP A 2 23.94 -1.29 -8.90
C ASP A 2 23.00 -2.05 -9.86
N PRO A 3 23.10 -3.39 -9.95
CA PRO A 3 22.29 -4.20 -10.89
C PRO A 3 20.78 -4.11 -10.62
N GLY A 4 20.38 -3.79 -9.40
CA GLY A 4 18.98 -3.59 -9.03
C GLY A 4 18.34 -2.37 -9.69
N LYS A 5 19.06 -1.26 -9.84
CA LYS A 5 18.54 -0.03 -10.47
C LYS A 5 18.26 -0.20 -11.96
N PHE A 6 19.01 -1.05 -12.65
CA PHE A 6 18.82 -1.30 -14.08
C PHE A 6 17.54 -2.11 -14.35
N SER A 7 17.26 -3.08 -13.52
CA SER A 7 16.06 -3.93 -13.60
C SER A 7 14.78 -3.13 -13.34
N TYR A 8 14.75 -2.28 -12.30
CA TYR A 8 13.57 -1.48 -11.98
C TYR A 8 13.21 -0.46 -13.08
N LYS A 9 14.20 0.17 -13.69
CA LYS A 9 13.97 1.17 -14.75
C LYS A 9 13.40 0.53 -16.02
N ASN A 10 13.85 -0.67 -16.36
CA ASN A 10 13.33 -1.42 -17.50
C ASN A 10 11.90 -1.91 -17.25
N MET A 11 11.58 -2.33 -16.02
CA MET A 11 10.22 -2.73 -15.64
C MET A 11 9.23 -1.57 -15.68
N GLU A 12 9.63 -0.38 -15.21
CA GLU A 12 8.79 0.83 -15.30
C GLU A 12 8.56 1.25 -16.75
N GLN A 13 9.54 1.05 -17.62
CA GLN A 13 9.43 1.39 -19.03
C GLN A 13 8.49 0.44 -19.78
N ALA A 14 8.51 -0.85 -19.44
CA ALA A 14 7.56 -1.82 -19.98
C ALA A 14 6.12 -1.50 -19.54
N ASP A 15 5.90 -1.17 -18.27
CA ASP A 15 4.58 -0.77 -17.76
C ASP A 15 4.06 0.49 -18.43
N LEU A 16 4.95 1.45 -18.65
CA LEU A 16 4.62 2.67 -19.36
C LEU A 16 4.15 2.36 -20.79
N GLN A 17 4.91 1.54 -21.51
CA GLN A 17 4.57 1.16 -22.88
C GLN A 17 3.20 0.48 -22.93
N THR A 18 2.96 -0.54 -22.07
CA THR A 18 1.68 -1.23 -21.99
C THR A 18 0.54 -0.28 -21.65
N ALA A 19 0.73 0.64 -20.71
CA ALA A 19 -0.28 1.63 -20.35
C ALA A 19 -0.60 2.60 -21.50
N LEU A 20 0.41 3.01 -22.27
CA LEU A 20 0.23 3.85 -23.45
C LEU A 20 -0.51 3.12 -24.57
N GLU A 21 -0.23 1.84 -24.78
CA GLU A 21 -0.99 1.01 -25.73
C GLU A 21 -2.46 0.90 -25.31
N CYS A 22 -2.74 0.65 -24.04
CA CYS A 22 -4.10 0.63 -23.51
C CYS A 22 -4.79 1.97 -23.69
N ARG A 23 -4.12 3.08 -23.40
CA ARG A 23 -4.63 4.45 -23.62
C ARG A 23 -5.02 4.70 -25.08
N ASN A 24 -4.25 4.15 -25.99
CA ASN A 24 -4.47 4.29 -27.43
C ASN A 24 -5.50 3.29 -28.00
N GLY A 25 -6.15 2.49 -27.14
CA GLY A 25 -7.28 1.63 -27.50
C GLY A 25 -6.99 0.12 -27.49
N ASN A 26 -5.73 -0.32 -27.28
CA ASN A 26 -5.40 -1.73 -27.17
C ASN A 26 -5.70 -2.26 -25.77
N LEU A 27 -6.98 -2.32 -25.40
CA LEU A 27 -7.42 -2.73 -24.05
C LEU A 27 -7.07 -4.19 -23.71
N LYS A 28 -6.78 -5.04 -24.70
CA LYS A 28 -6.34 -6.42 -24.45
C LYS A 28 -5.06 -6.49 -23.64
N LYS A 29 -4.20 -5.48 -23.79
CA LYS A 29 -2.96 -5.36 -23.02
C LYS A 29 -3.15 -5.03 -21.55
N PHE A 30 -4.33 -4.57 -21.14
CA PHE A 30 -4.61 -4.25 -19.74
C PHE A 30 -4.50 -5.47 -18.82
N GLY A 31 -4.73 -6.69 -19.34
CA GLY A 31 -4.54 -7.93 -18.60
C GLY A 31 -3.10 -8.08 -18.05
N GLU A 32 -2.08 -7.68 -18.81
CA GLU A 32 -0.67 -7.71 -18.37
C GLU A 32 -0.43 -6.80 -17.15
N LEU A 33 -1.08 -5.62 -17.14
CA LEU A 33 -1.01 -4.70 -16.01
C LEU A 33 -1.80 -5.23 -14.81
N TYR A 34 -2.95 -5.84 -15.04
CA TYR A 34 -3.75 -6.46 -14.00
C TYR A 34 -2.94 -7.57 -13.29
N GLU A 35 -2.46 -8.56 -14.01
CA GLU A 35 -1.68 -9.68 -13.46
C GLU A 35 -0.46 -9.20 -12.66
N LYS A 36 0.20 -8.17 -13.15
CA LYS A 36 1.39 -7.61 -12.48
C LYS A 36 1.09 -6.88 -11.18
N TYR A 37 -0.09 -6.26 -11.06
CA TYR A 37 -0.39 -5.33 -9.98
C TYR A 37 -1.47 -5.82 -9.01
N VAL A 38 -2.27 -6.83 -9.34
CA VAL A 38 -3.42 -7.24 -8.52
C VAL A 38 -3.02 -7.58 -7.09
N ASP A 39 -2.01 -8.42 -6.89
CA ASP A 39 -1.55 -8.83 -5.56
C ASP A 39 -0.95 -7.67 -4.76
N LYS A 40 -0.27 -6.75 -5.44
CA LYS A 40 0.30 -5.55 -4.80
C LYS A 40 -0.78 -4.60 -4.34
N ILE A 41 -1.78 -4.35 -5.19
CA ILE A 41 -2.92 -3.50 -4.82
C ILE A 41 -3.75 -4.18 -3.73
N TYR A 42 -3.92 -5.51 -3.80
CA TYR A 42 -4.60 -6.26 -2.75
C TYR A 42 -3.89 -6.09 -1.40
N SER A 43 -2.59 -6.36 -1.34
CA SER A 43 -1.80 -6.19 -0.12
C SER A 43 -1.89 -4.75 0.41
N PHE A 44 -1.75 -3.76 -0.48
CA PHE A 44 -1.87 -2.35 -0.11
C PHE A 44 -3.23 -2.02 0.50
N VAL A 45 -4.32 -2.49 -0.10
CA VAL A 45 -5.69 -2.24 0.38
C VAL A 45 -5.97 -3.04 1.64
N TYR A 46 -5.61 -4.34 1.67
CA TYR A 46 -5.83 -5.22 2.81
C TYR A 46 -5.20 -4.66 4.09
N TYR A 47 -3.92 -4.28 4.05
CA TYR A 47 -3.26 -3.70 5.22
C TYR A 47 -3.75 -2.29 5.60
N LYS A 48 -4.62 -1.70 4.80
CA LYS A 48 -5.32 -0.45 5.16
C LYS A 48 -6.70 -0.69 5.75
N THR A 49 -7.35 -1.77 5.39
CA THR A 49 -8.71 -2.11 5.82
C THR A 49 -8.73 -3.21 6.88
N PHE A 50 -7.75 -4.11 6.86
CA PHE A 50 -7.70 -5.38 7.62
C PHE A 50 -8.96 -6.23 7.47
N HIS A 51 -9.63 -6.12 6.33
CA HIS A 51 -10.85 -6.82 6.04
C HIS A 51 -10.77 -7.37 4.62
N LYS A 52 -10.84 -8.70 4.49
CA LYS A 52 -10.62 -9.41 3.23
C LYS A 52 -11.64 -9.00 2.17
N GLU A 53 -12.94 -9.11 2.46
CA GLU A 53 -14.00 -8.82 1.51
C GLU A 53 -13.96 -7.36 1.02
N ILE A 54 -13.73 -6.42 1.94
CA ILE A 54 -13.59 -5.01 1.60
C ILE A 54 -12.35 -4.77 0.71
N ALA A 55 -11.26 -5.49 0.97
CA ALA A 55 -10.07 -5.39 0.16
C ALA A 55 -10.33 -5.92 -1.26
N GLU A 56 -10.98 -7.07 -1.40
CA GLU A 56 -11.35 -7.67 -2.69
C GLU A 56 -12.26 -6.73 -3.49
N ASP A 57 -13.27 -6.14 -2.87
CA ASP A 57 -14.18 -5.19 -3.50
C ASP A 57 -13.44 -3.93 -3.98
N ILE A 58 -12.60 -3.34 -3.13
CA ILE A 58 -11.84 -2.13 -3.49
C ILE A 58 -10.82 -2.44 -4.58
N VAL A 59 -10.18 -3.60 -4.57
CA VAL A 59 -9.26 -4.03 -5.64
C VAL A 59 -9.99 -4.15 -6.95
N SER A 60 -11.13 -4.84 -6.98
CA SER A 60 -11.97 -4.97 -8.15
C SER A 60 -12.37 -3.60 -8.71
N GLN A 61 -12.88 -2.71 -7.87
CA GLN A 61 -13.22 -1.34 -8.23
C GLN A 61 -12.02 -0.54 -8.73
N THR A 62 -10.83 -0.77 -8.15
CA THR A 62 -9.59 -0.09 -8.58
C THR A 62 -9.27 -0.40 -10.02
N PHE A 63 -9.32 -1.68 -10.43
CA PHE A 63 -9.00 -2.08 -11.79
C PHE A 63 -10.10 -1.71 -12.78
N ILE A 64 -11.37 -1.77 -12.39
CA ILE A 64 -12.47 -1.27 -13.20
C ILE A 64 -12.28 0.22 -13.49
N GLN A 65 -12.07 1.03 -12.45
CA GLN A 65 -11.84 2.47 -12.63
C GLN A 65 -10.55 2.78 -13.41
N ALA A 66 -9.50 1.96 -13.22
CA ALA A 66 -8.28 2.13 -13.98
C ALA A 66 -8.50 1.86 -15.47
N LEU A 67 -9.26 0.81 -15.82
CA LEU A 67 -9.61 0.49 -17.19
C LEU A 67 -10.46 1.59 -17.83
N GLU A 68 -11.50 2.06 -17.15
CA GLU A 68 -12.39 3.13 -17.62
C GLU A 68 -11.62 4.44 -17.84
N LYS A 69 -10.70 4.75 -16.93
CA LYS A 69 -9.95 6.01 -16.92
C LYS A 69 -8.59 5.91 -17.62
N ILE A 70 -8.24 4.80 -18.26
CA ILE A 70 -6.91 4.60 -18.87
C ILE A 70 -6.59 5.68 -19.92
N ARG A 71 -7.60 6.18 -20.63
CA ARG A 71 -7.46 7.28 -21.60
C ARG A 71 -7.01 8.59 -20.96
N THR A 72 -7.21 8.77 -19.66
CA THR A 72 -6.78 9.94 -18.88
C THR A 72 -5.39 9.79 -18.28
N PHE A 73 -4.78 8.60 -18.42
CA PHE A 73 -3.42 8.37 -17.95
C PHE A 73 -2.43 9.29 -18.64
N ASN A 74 -1.61 9.96 -17.86
CA ASN A 74 -0.61 10.91 -18.37
C ASN A 74 0.74 10.62 -17.71
N GLU A 75 1.67 10.11 -18.50
CA GLU A 75 3.02 9.73 -18.11
C GLU A 75 3.85 10.90 -17.56
N LYS A 76 3.56 12.13 -17.99
CA LYS A 76 4.21 13.35 -17.47
C LYS A 76 3.87 13.61 -16.01
N LYS A 77 2.75 13.08 -15.53
CA LYS A 77 2.29 13.23 -14.15
C LYS A 77 2.77 12.11 -13.22
N GLY A 78 3.31 11.01 -13.76
CA GLY A 78 3.86 9.91 -12.98
C GLY A 78 3.80 8.56 -13.67
N SER A 79 4.38 7.54 -13.02
CA SER A 79 4.33 6.16 -13.49
C SER A 79 2.90 5.60 -13.44
N PHE A 80 2.61 4.57 -14.26
CA PHE A 80 1.34 3.85 -14.19
C PHE A 80 1.10 3.31 -12.78
N LYS A 81 2.14 2.74 -12.15
CA LYS A 81 2.11 2.27 -10.77
C LYS A 81 1.58 3.35 -9.82
N SER A 82 2.19 4.54 -9.81
CA SER A 82 1.76 5.63 -8.92
C SER A 82 0.34 6.12 -9.21
N TRP A 83 -0.09 6.08 -10.46
CA TRP A 83 -1.44 6.43 -10.86
C TRP A 83 -2.47 5.39 -10.36
N LEU A 84 -2.18 4.09 -10.49
CA LEU A 84 -3.02 3.00 -10.01
C LEU A 84 -3.17 3.01 -8.49
N TYR A 85 -2.04 3.17 -7.75
CA TYR A 85 -2.06 3.29 -6.29
C TYR A 85 -2.88 4.49 -5.82
N ARG A 86 -2.89 5.60 -6.58
CA ARG A 86 -3.72 6.76 -6.25
C ARG A 86 -5.22 6.45 -6.40
N ILE A 87 -5.61 5.67 -7.41
CA ILE A 87 -6.99 5.20 -7.55
C ILE A 87 -7.37 4.34 -6.35
N ALA A 88 -6.59 3.30 -6.03
CA ALA A 88 -6.83 2.42 -4.89
C ALA A 88 -6.92 3.20 -3.56
N ARG A 89 -5.99 4.14 -3.34
CA ARG A 89 -5.99 4.99 -2.14
C ARG A 89 -7.25 5.83 -2.02
N ASN A 90 -7.69 6.42 -3.11
CA ASN A 90 -8.92 7.24 -3.10
C ASN A 90 -10.14 6.39 -2.76
N LEU A 91 -10.28 5.20 -3.34
CA LEU A 91 -11.36 4.28 -3.02
C LEU A 91 -11.36 3.86 -1.54
N VAL A 92 -10.19 3.60 -0.95
CA VAL A 92 -10.09 3.32 0.48
C VAL A 92 -10.53 4.55 1.30
N ILE A 93 -10.15 5.77 0.91
CA ILE A 93 -10.59 7.00 1.59
C ILE A 93 -12.10 7.17 1.48
N ASP A 94 -12.66 6.96 0.29
CA ASP A 94 -14.09 7.10 0.04
C ASP A 94 -14.91 6.05 0.80
N TYR A 95 -14.42 4.80 0.86
CA TYR A 95 -15.01 3.75 1.69
C TYR A 95 -15.11 4.18 3.16
N TYR A 96 -14.03 4.71 3.72
CA TYR A 96 -14.07 5.17 5.11
C TYR A 96 -14.90 6.45 5.28
N ARG A 97 -14.97 7.30 4.28
CA ARG A 97 -15.81 8.51 4.32
C ARG A 97 -17.29 8.17 4.29
N SER A 98 -17.69 7.18 3.50
CA SER A 98 -19.09 6.72 3.44
C SER A 98 -19.55 6.07 4.75
N LYS A 99 -18.65 5.36 5.46
CA LYS A 99 -18.93 4.84 6.80
C LYS A 99 -18.98 5.93 7.89
N LYS A 100 -18.51 7.15 7.59
CA LYS A 100 -18.40 8.26 8.53
C LYS A 100 -19.68 9.02 8.79
N THR A 101 -20.79 8.69 8.16
CA THR A 101 -22.06 9.29 8.51
C THR A 101 -22.44 9.03 9.99
N ASP A 102 -21.70 8.15 10.69
CA ASP A 102 -21.98 7.79 12.09
C ASP A 102 -20.82 7.90 13.09
N ILE A 103 -19.54 8.11 12.70
CA ILE A 103 -18.43 8.07 13.68
C ILE A 103 -17.28 9.03 13.31
N ASP A 104 -16.81 9.82 14.29
CA ASP A 104 -15.72 10.81 14.23
C ASP A 104 -14.36 10.17 13.84
N ILE A 105 -13.57 10.85 12.97
CA ILE A 105 -12.36 10.31 12.28
C ILE A 105 -11.24 9.90 13.23
N ASP A 106 -11.14 10.48 14.38
CA ASP A 106 -10.09 10.18 15.37
C ASP A 106 -10.44 9.01 16.30
N GLN A 107 -11.71 8.62 16.38
CA GLN A 107 -12.18 7.46 17.17
C GLN A 107 -12.08 6.11 16.45
N ILE A 108 -11.70 6.07 15.17
CA ILE A 108 -11.42 4.79 14.45
C ILE A 108 -10.11 4.12 14.93
N ARG A 109 -9.60 4.53 16.07
CA ARG A 109 -8.52 3.81 16.78
C ARG A 109 -8.98 2.46 17.31
N ASP A 110 -10.27 2.26 17.54
CA ASP A 110 -10.83 1.13 18.29
C ASP A 110 -11.85 0.27 17.55
N LEU A 111 -12.15 0.56 16.29
CA LEU A 111 -12.77 -0.46 15.45
C LEU A 111 -11.67 -1.43 15.01
N HIS A 112 -11.17 -2.19 15.98
CA HIS A 112 -10.57 -3.47 15.69
C HIS A 112 -11.63 -4.26 14.91
N ALA A 113 -11.38 -4.45 13.62
CA ALA A 113 -12.07 -5.46 12.88
C ALA A 113 -12.03 -6.72 13.76
N GLU A 114 -13.20 -7.25 14.08
CA GLU A 114 -13.30 -8.66 14.38
C GLU A 114 -12.58 -9.33 13.24
N SER A 115 -11.35 -9.74 13.52
CA SER A 115 -10.51 -10.38 12.56
C SER A 115 -11.12 -11.74 12.33
N ASP A 116 -11.89 -11.87 11.26
CA ASP A 116 -12.02 -13.15 10.61
C ASP A 116 -10.61 -13.58 10.22
N THR A 117 -9.96 -14.22 11.16
CA THR A 117 -8.78 -15.04 10.95
C THR A 117 -9.20 -16.25 10.13
N ALA A 118 -9.59 -16.04 8.89
CA ALA A 118 -9.53 -17.09 7.90
C ALA A 118 -8.05 -17.38 7.69
N ARG A 119 -7.52 -18.25 8.55
CA ARG A 119 -6.25 -18.91 8.42
C ARG A 119 -6.20 -19.61 7.06
N SER A 120 -5.56 -18.99 6.09
CA SER A 120 -4.93 -19.81 5.06
C SER A 120 -3.68 -20.42 5.69
N ALA A 121 -3.60 -21.75 5.69
CA ALA A 121 -2.68 -22.56 6.49
C ALA A 121 -1.19 -22.47 6.12
N ASP A 122 -0.78 -21.44 5.37
CA ASP A 122 0.61 -21.24 4.92
C ASP A 122 1.13 -19.81 5.15
N THR A 123 0.52 -19.07 6.08
CA THR A 123 1.01 -17.73 6.40
C THR A 123 2.23 -17.85 7.31
N ASN A 124 3.39 -17.53 6.76
CA ASN A 124 4.66 -17.44 7.47
C ASN A 124 4.46 -16.64 8.78
N ILE A 125 4.89 -17.17 9.91
CA ILE A 125 4.84 -16.56 11.27
C ILE A 125 5.38 -15.12 11.25
N GLU A 126 6.30 -14.79 10.35
CA GLU A 126 6.85 -13.45 10.15
C GLU A 126 5.84 -12.47 9.56
N ILE A 127 4.97 -12.93 8.66
CA ILE A 127 3.91 -12.09 8.05
C ILE A 127 2.82 -11.77 9.09
N GLU A 128 2.52 -12.70 9.96
CA GLU A 128 1.53 -12.51 11.02
C GLU A 128 2.02 -11.49 12.06
N LYS A 129 3.28 -11.60 12.51
CA LYS A 129 3.92 -10.63 13.41
C LYS A 129 3.97 -9.23 12.79
N LEU A 130 4.26 -9.14 11.51
CA LEU A 130 4.31 -7.86 10.81
C LEU A 130 2.91 -7.25 10.63
N SER A 131 1.89 -8.08 10.42
CA SER A 131 0.49 -7.66 10.38
C SER A 131 0.07 -7.01 11.71
N GLU A 132 0.41 -7.63 12.84
CA GLU A 132 0.16 -7.07 14.18
C GLU A 132 0.87 -5.72 14.37
N TYR A 133 2.12 -5.61 13.91
CA TYR A 133 2.84 -4.34 13.97
C TYR A 133 2.18 -3.24 13.12
N LEU A 134 1.66 -3.60 11.94
CA LEU A 134 0.95 -2.66 11.09
C LEU A 134 -0.35 -2.17 11.72
N LYS A 135 -1.00 -2.96 12.58
CA LYS A 135 -2.22 -2.54 13.31
C LYS A 135 -1.94 -1.43 14.34
N ILE A 136 -0.75 -1.43 14.96
CA ILE A 136 -0.34 -0.41 15.95
C ILE A 136 -0.06 0.94 15.29
N LEU A 137 0.35 0.95 14.02
CA LEU A 137 0.64 2.16 13.27
C LEU A 137 -0.65 2.92 12.92
N ASN A 138 -0.61 4.24 13.02
CA ASN A 138 -1.70 5.04 12.51
C ASN A 138 -1.80 4.91 10.96
N ARG A 139 -2.93 5.30 10.41
CA ARG A 139 -3.26 5.13 8.99
C ARG A 139 -2.20 5.70 8.03
N ARG A 140 -1.61 6.85 8.36
CA ARG A 140 -0.58 7.50 7.51
C ARG A 140 0.78 6.82 7.64
N GLU A 141 1.12 6.40 8.85
CA GLU A 141 2.34 5.64 9.14
C GLU A 141 2.32 4.30 8.41
N ARG A 142 1.21 3.58 8.48
CA ARG A 142 1.01 2.31 7.79
C ARG A 142 1.12 2.45 6.28
N GLU A 143 0.47 3.45 5.72
CA GLU A 143 0.46 3.73 4.29
C GLU A 143 1.88 3.92 3.73
N ILE A 144 2.72 4.69 4.40
CA ILE A 144 4.09 4.93 3.92
C ILE A 144 5.00 3.73 4.07
N ILE A 145 4.81 2.92 5.12
CA ILE A 145 5.57 1.69 5.32
C ILE A 145 5.24 0.67 4.23
N ILE A 146 3.96 0.43 3.95
CA ILE A 146 3.54 -0.51 2.91
C ILE A 146 4.11 -0.08 1.56
N MET A 147 3.86 1.16 1.15
CA MET A 147 4.34 1.65 -0.14
C MET A 147 5.87 1.59 -0.29
N ARG A 148 6.62 1.85 0.78
CA ARG A 148 8.09 1.91 0.71
C ARG A 148 8.75 0.55 0.84
N LEU A 149 8.34 -0.27 1.82
CA LEU A 149 9.00 -1.54 2.13
C LEU A 149 8.44 -2.70 1.31
N TRP A 150 7.12 -2.75 1.12
CA TRP A 150 6.45 -3.86 0.45
C TRP A 150 6.42 -3.68 -1.06
N ASP A 151 5.98 -2.51 -1.48
CA ASP A 151 5.78 -2.23 -2.89
C ASP A 151 7.00 -1.59 -3.56
N GLY A 152 8.02 -1.24 -2.78
CA GLY A 152 9.28 -0.68 -3.26
C GLY A 152 9.12 0.68 -3.96
N LEU A 153 8.06 1.46 -3.66
CA LEU A 153 7.87 2.76 -4.27
C LEU A 153 8.97 3.74 -3.87
N SER A 154 9.43 4.51 -4.82
CA SER A 154 10.33 5.64 -4.56
C SER A 154 9.60 6.76 -3.81
N TYR A 155 10.35 7.60 -3.08
CA TYR A 155 9.74 8.76 -2.41
C TYR A 155 9.08 9.73 -3.39
N GLY A 156 9.55 9.79 -4.64
CA GLY A 156 8.92 10.55 -5.72
C GLY A 156 7.54 10.01 -6.11
N GLU A 157 7.38 8.68 -6.19
CA GLU A 157 6.09 8.05 -6.45
C GLU A 157 5.14 8.22 -5.26
N ILE A 158 5.63 7.94 -4.04
CA ILE A 158 4.86 8.13 -2.80
C ILE A 158 4.38 9.57 -2.68
N SER A 159 5.20 10.55 -3.02
CA SER A 159 4.84 11.96 -2.98
C SER A 159 3.66 12.30 -3.89
N ARG A 160 3.62 11.71 -5.07
CA ARG A 160 2.51 11.86 -6.04
C ARG A 160 1.22 11.21 -5.55
N ILE A 161 1.34 10.05 -4.87
CA ILE A 161 0.19 9.33 -4.29
C ILE A 161 -0.38 10.08 -3.10
N LEU A 162 0.48 10.59 -2.21
CA LEU A 162 0.07 11.24 -0.96
C LEU A 162 -0.22 12.74 -1.10
N GLY A 163 0.14 13.36 -2.23
CA GLY A 163 0.05 14.81 -2.40
C GLY A 163 1.00 15.58 -1.47
N LYS A 164 2.19 15.03 -1.19
CA LYS A 164 3.22 15.61 -0.29
C LYS A 164 4.52 15.81 -1.04
N SER A 165 5.50 16.50 -0.43
CA SER A 165 6.85 16.55 -0.98
C SER A 165 7.60 15.23 -0.77
N ALA A 166 8.52 14.89 -1.67
CA ALA A 166 9.36 13.70 -1.53
C ALA A 166 10.20 13.72 -0.25
N ALA A 167 10.71 14.90 0.14
CA ALA A 167 11.42 15.11 1.40
C ALA A 167 10.51 14.85 2.61
N GLY A 168 9.25 15.34 2.57
CA GLY A 168 8.25 15.07 3.60
C GLY A 168 7.93 13.59 3.74
N CYS A 169 7.82 12.86 2.63
CA CYS A 169 7.64 11.40 2.64
C CYS A 169 8.85 10.68 3.26
N LYS A 170 10.08 11.08 2.88
CA LYS A 170 11.30 10.52 3.47
C LYS A 170 11.36 10.75 4.98
N MET A 171 11.05 11.96 5.45
CA MET A 171 11.01 12.25 6.89
C MET A 171 9.92 11.47 7.61
N MET A 172 8.74 11.34 7.03
CA MET A 172 7.65 10.55 7.60
C MET A 172 8.08 9.09 7.75
N PHE A 173 8.64 8.49 6.70
CA PHE A 173 9.16 7.12 6.74
C PHE A 173 10.23 6.95 7.82
N ALA A 174 11.22 7.86 7.90
CA ALA A 174 12.27 7.79 8.91
C ALA A 174 11.73 7.84 10.35
N ARG A 175 10.72 8.70 10.61
CA ARG A 175 10.06 8.76 11.92
C ARG A 175 9.35 7.45 12.28
N VAL A 176 8.65 6.85 11.33
CA VAL A 176 7.95 5.58 11.57
C VAL A 176 8.94 4.46 11.84
N VAL A 177 10.03 4.37 11.07
CA VAL A 177 11.09 3.39 11.31
C VAL A 177 11.76 3.59 12.67
N ALA A 178 12.01 4.85 13.09
CA ALA A 178 12.56 5.14 14.41
C ALA A 178 11.60 4.71 15.53
N LYS A 179 10.28 4.95 15.37
CA LYS A 179 9.25 4.50 16.31
C LYS A 179 9.25 2.98 16.44
N ILE A 180 9.21 2.26 15.32
CA ILE A 180 9.23 0.79 15.30
C ILE A 180 10.48 0.24 15.99
N ARG A 181 11.65 0.84 15.74
CA ARG A 181 12.91 0.44 16.41
C ARG A 181 12.88 0.66 17.92
N ALA A 182 12.30 1.77 18.36
CA ALA A 182 12.16 2.06 19.79
C ALA A 182 11.24 1.03 20.47
N ASP A 183 10.11 0.71 19.85
CA ASP A 183 9.16 -0.26 20.38
C ASP A 183 9.79 -1.67 20.48
N ILE A 184 10.53 -2.11 19.45
CA ILE A 184 11.26 -3.39 19.46
C ILE A 184 12.33 -3.39 20.56
N ALA A 185 13.09 -2.31 20.75
CA ALA A 185 14.11 -2.21 21.77
C ALA A 185 13.50 -2.35 23.19
N VAL A 186 12.37 -1.73 23.44
CA VAL A 186 11.62 -1.84 24.71
C VAL A 186 11.18 -3.29 24.94
N ILE A 187 10.57 -3.93 23.94
CA ILE A 187 10.10 -5.32 24.04
C ILE A 187 11.27 -6.27 24.32
N THR A 188 12.40 -6.13 23.60
CA THR A 188 13.58 -6.97 23.84
C THR A 188 14.16 -6.78 25.23
N THR A 189 14.17 -5.55 25.75
CA THR A 189 14.63 -5.24 27.11
C THR A 189 13.73 -5.89 28.18
N ILE A 190 12.40 -5.81 28.00
CA ILE A 190 11.46 -6.43 28.92
C ILE A 190 11.62 -7.96 28.94
N ILE A 191 11.73 -8.59 27.77
CA ILE A 191 11.95 -10.05 27.68
C ILE A 191 13.27 -10.43 28.36
N PHE A 192 14.33 -9.66 28.16
CA PHE A 192 15.62 -9.93 28.81
C PHE A 192 15.54 -9.83 30.32
N ILE A 193 14.84 -8.85 30.88
CA ILE A 193 14.61 -8.72 32.33
C ILE A 193 13.80 -9.90 32.87
N GLN A 194 12.77 -10.38 32.14
CA GLN A 194 11.95 -11.53 32.55
C GLN A 194 12.72 -12.85 32.52
N LEU A 195 13.74 -12.97 31.67
CA LEU A 195 14.59 -14.18 31.62
C LEU A 195 15.69 -14.20 32.70
N LEU A 196 15.95 -13.07 33.35
CA LEU A 196 16.95 -12.93 34.42
C LEU A 196 16.35 -13.08 35.84
N ASN A 197 15.01 -13.10 35.99
CA ASN A 197 14.27 -13.34 37.23
C ASN A 197 13.65 -14.72 37.22
#